data_49aceae88df966a6c4abdf89e7d098ff
#
_entry.id   49aceae88df966a6c4abdf89e7d098ff
#
_cell.length_a   1.000
_cell.length_b   1.000
_cell.length_c   1.000
_cell.angle_alpha   90.00
_cell.angle_beta   90.00
_cell.angle_gamma   90.00
#
_symmetry.space_group_name_H-M   'P 1'
#
loop_
_entity.id
_entity.type
_entity.pdbx_description
1 polymer ?
#
loop_
_entity_poly.entity_id
_entity_poly.type
_entity_poly.pdbx_seq_one_letter_code
_entity_poly.pdbx_strand_id
1 'polypeptide(L)'
;SVVRRQRQMCIRDRCNKRLDELNERPSYLSPLWYGLSFGMGAIAGAAGDKWSLGFVHETEHQVVIHLEDHLNKLSPSDAKTIAILEQMKLDEANHSEEALSSGAEILPDGIKSLMSVIAKVMTKTSYYI
;
A
#
# COMPACT_ATOMS: atom_id res chain seq x y z
N SER A 1 3.96 14.08 4.20
CA SER A 1 5.20 14.74 4.57
C SER A 1 6.41 14.17 3.84
N VAL A 2 7.54 14.86 3.94
CA VAL A 2 8.81 14.43 3.31
C VAL A 2 9.26 13.08 3.88
N VAL A 3 9.16 12.89 5.20
CA VAL A 3 9.55 11.65 5.86
C VAL A 3 8.72 10.47 5.37
N ARG A 4 7.40 10.65 5.24
CA ARG A 4 6.52 9.61 4.72
C ARG A 4 6.89 9.23 3.28
N ARG A 5 7.14 10.23 2.43
CA ARG A 5 7.55 10.00 1.04
C ARG A 5 8.84 9.20 0.98
N GLN A 6 9.83 9.55 1.81
CA GLN A 6 11.09 8.82 1.88
C GLN A 6 10.90 7.37 2.31
N ARG A 7 10.05 7.11 3.30
CA ARG A 7 9.74 5.75 3.75
C ARG A 7 9.10 4.92 2.63
N GLN A 8 8.13 5.48 1.91
CA GLN A 8 7.48 4.80 0.78
C GLN A 8 8.47 4.50 -0.35
N MET A 9 9.38 5.42 -0.65
CA MET A 9 10.43 5.19 -1.63
C MET A 9 11.38 4.06 -1.20
N CYS A 10 11.74 3.99 0.08
CA CYS A 10 12.56 2.90 0.60
C CYS A 10 11.87 1.54 0.47
N ILE A 11 10.58 1.47 0.76
CA ILE A 11 9.77 0.24 0.60
C ILE A 11 9.75 -0.19 -0.87
N ARG A 12 9.50 0.75 -1.77
CA ARG A 12 9.50 0.50 -3.22
C ARG A 12 10.86 -0.02 -3.68
N ASP A 13 11.94 0.61 -3.24
CA ASP A 13 13.30 0.22 -3.61
C ASP A 13 13.64 -1.18 -3.12
N ARG A 14 13.23 -1.54 -1.90
CA ARG A 14 13.42 -2.89 -1.36
C ARG A 14 12.68 -3.94 -2.19
N CYS A 15 11.45 -3.65 -2.58
CA CYS A 15 10.66 -4.55 -3.42
C CYS A 15 11.28 -4.72 -4.80
N ASN A 16 11.71 -3.64 -5.43
CA ASN A 16 12.38 -3.68 -6.73
C ASN A 16 13.68 -4.48 -6.67
N LYS A 17 14.48 -4.25 -5.64
CA LYS A 17 15.72 -5.01 -5.44
C LYS A 17 15.44 -6.51 -5.29
N ARG A 18 14.39 -6.87 -4.54
CA ARG A 18 14.02 -8.28 -4.36
C ARG A 18 13.55 -8.90 -5.67
N LEU A 19 12.80 -8.16 -6.49
CA LEU A 19 12.38 -8.62 -7.81
C LEU A 19 13.60 -8.88 -8.72
N ASP A 20 14.59 -7.99 -8.70
CA ASP A 20 15.82 -8.15 -9.46
C ASP A 20 16.58 -9.41 -9.02
N GLU A 21 16.67 -9.67 -7.72
CA GLU A 21 17.32 -10.87 -7.17
C GLU A 21 16.61 -12.16 -7.60
N LEU A 22 15.29 -12.09 -7.78
CA LEU A 22 14.48 -13.23 -8.25
C LEU A 22 14.42 -13.32 -9.77
N ASN A 23 15.04 -12.41 -10.51
CA ASN A 23 14.94 -12.27 -11.96
C ASN A 23 13.51 -12.08 -12.45
N GLU A 24 12.71 -11.37 -11.67
CA GLU A 24 11.31 -11.07 -11.96
C GLU A 24 11.14 -9.58 -12.26
N ARG A 25 9.98 -9.21 -12.75
CA ARG A 25 9.66 -7.83 -13.09
C ARG A 25 8.34 -7.38 -12.46
N PRO A 26 8.16 -6.06 -12.27
CA PRO A 26 6.86 -5.51 -11.88
C PRO A 26 5.81 -5.75 -12.98
N SER A 27 4.54 -5.66 -12.60
CA SER A 27 3.42 -5.74 -13.54
C SER A 27 3.53 -4.67 -14.63
N TYR A 28 3.15 -4.99 -15.84
CA TYR A 28 3.03 -4.02 -16.94
C TYR A 28 1.96 -2.97 -16.68
N LEU A 29 1.04 -3.23 -15.76
CA LEU A 29 -0.02 -2.29 -15.37
C LEU A 29 0.44 -1.26 -14.34
N SER A 30 1.68 -1.36 -13.83
CA SER A 30 2.20 -0.44 -12.81
C SER A 30 2.05 1.05 -13.17
N PRO A 31 2.37 1.50 -14.41
CA PRO A 31 2.15 2.90 -14.77
C PRO A 31 0.68 3.34 -14.71
N LEU A 32 -0.24 2.44 -15.09
CA LEU A 32 -1.68 2.70 -15.01
C LEU A 32 -2.13 2.86 -13.56
N TRP A 33 -1.69 1.95 -12.69
CA TRP A 33 -2.02 2.00 -11.26
C TRP A 33 -1.43 3.23 -10.59
N TYR A 34 -0.22 3.62 -10.98
CA TYR A 34 0.40 4.83 -10.47
C TYR A 34 -0.42 6.07 -10.82
N GLY A 35 -0.86 6.20 -12.06
CA GLY A 35 -1.69 7.31 -12.51
C GLY A 35 -3.03 7.37 -11.79
N LEU A 36 -3.70 6.22 -11.63
CA LEU A 36 -4.96 6.13 -10.89
C LEU A 36 -4.79 6.52 -9.42
N SER A 37 -3.75 6.01 -8.77
CA SER A 37 -3.47 6.32 -7.37
C SER A 37 -3.15 7.81 -7.17
N PHE A 38 -2.40 8.40 -8.09
CA PHE A 38 -2.11 9.82 -8.07
C PHE A 38 -3.38 10.65 -8.20
N GLY A 39 -4.26 10.28 -9.13
CA GLY A 39 -5.54 10.96 -9.32
C GLY A 39 -6.44 10.87 -8.10
N MET A 40 -6.52 9.69 -7.48
CA MET A 40 -7.29 9.49 -6.24
C MET A 40 -6.73 10.31 -5.09
N GLY A 41 -5.41 10.35 -4.95
CA GLY A 41 -4.74 11.18 -3.95
C GLY A 41 -4.99 12.67 -4.14
N ALA A 42 -5.00 13.13 -5.38
CA ALA A 42 -5.31 14.53 -5.70
C ALA A 42 -6.76 14.89 -5.33
N ILE A 43 -7.71 14.01 -5.61
CA ILE A 43 -9.12 14.20 -5.24
C ILE A 43 -9.26 14.24 -3.71
N ALA A 44 -8.62 13.32 -3.00
CA ALA A 44 -8.65 13.29 -1.54
C ALA A 44 -8.02 14.56 -0.95
N GLY A 45 -6.92 15.06 -1.51
CA GLY A 45 -6.29 16.30 -1.10
C GLY A 45 -7.19 17.52 -1.31
N ALA A 46 -7.92 17.56 -2.41
CA ALA A 46 -8.88 18.63 -2.70
C ALA A 46 -10.08 18.61 -1.74
N ALA A 47 -10.44 17.45 -1.19
CA ALA A 47 -11.53 17.31 -0.23
C ALA A 47 -11.18 17.84 1.17
N GLY A 48 -9.90 18.07 1.47
CA GLY A 48 -9.42 18.63 2.73
C GLY A 48 -8.47 17.71 3.47
N ASP A 49 -7.75 18.28 4.45
CA ASP A 49 -6.68 17.57 5.16
C ASP A 49 -7.18 16.35 5.94
N LYS A 50 -8.31 16.47 6.62
CA LYS A 50 -8.88 15.35 7.40
C LYS A 50 -9.25 14.18 6.51
N TRP A 51 -9.86 14.45 5.36
CA TRP A 51 -10.22 13.43 4.38
C TRP A 51 -8.99 12.81 3.74
N SER A 52 -7.98 13.64 3.43
CA SER A 52 -6.71 13.17 2.90
C SER A 52 -6.01 12.22 3.87
N LEU A 53 -5.94 12.59 5.14
CA LEU A 53 -5.37 11.75 6.19
C LEU A 53 -6.20 10.47 6.41
N GLY A 54 -7.52 10.57 6.35
CA GLY A 54 -8.41 9.41 6.43
C GLY A 54 -8.21 8.44 5.28
N PHE A 55 -8.03 8.96 4.07
CA PHE A 55 -7.68 8.16 2.89
C PHE A 55 -6.35 7.43 3.08
N VAL A 56 -5.33 8.13 3.57
CA VAL A 56 -4.01 7.52 3.87
C VAL A 56 -4.15 6.42 4.92
N HIS A 57 -4.86 6.70 6.02
CA HIS A 57 -5.08 5.71 7.08
C HIS A 57 -5.73 4.45 6.54
N GLU A 58 -6.81 4.57 5.77
CA GLU A 58 -7.51 3.42 5.22
C GLU A 58 -6.66 2.65 4.21
N THR A 59 -5.93 3.37 3.34
CA THR A 59 -5.03 2.75 2.38
C THR A 59 -3.97 1.90 3.08
N GLU A 60 -3.35 2.45 4.11
CA GLU A 60 -2.29 1.75 4.85
C GLU A 60 -2.85 0.59 5.68
N HIS A 61 -4.06 0.74 6.21
CA HIS A 61 -4.76 -0.35 6.90
C HIS A 61 -5.02 -1.52 5.96
N GLN A 62 -5.51 -1.25 4.76
CA GLN A 62 -5.74 -2.30 3.74
C GLN A 62 -4.44 -2.95 3.29
N VAL A 63 -3.36 -2.17 3.17
CA VAL A 63 -2.04 -2.71 2.83
C VAL A 63 -1.55 -3.68 3.90
N VAL A 64 -1.73 -3.36 5.18
CA VAL A 64 -1.36 -4.26 6.29
C VAL A 64 -2.10 -5.59 6.17
N ILE A 65 -3.41 -5.56 5.96
CA ILE A 65 -4.22 -6.77 5.78
C ILE A 65 -3.73 -7.58 4.58
N HIS A 66 -3.42 -6.91 3.49
CA HIS A 66 -2.94 -7.53 2.27
C HIS A 66 -1.57 -8.19 2.45
N LEU A 67 -0.68 -7.54 3.18
CA LEU A 67 0.64 -8.09 3.52
C LEU A 67 0.52 -9.33 4.42
N GLU A 68 -0.40 -9.34 5.38
CA GLU A 68 -0.68 -10.52 6.19
C GLU A 68 -1.14 -11.71 5.33
N ASP A 69 -2.03 -11.46 4.38
CA ASP A 69 -2.50 -12.48 3.45
C ASP A 69 -1.35 -13.04 2.60
N HIS A 70 -0.48 -12.18 2.10
CA HIS A 70 0.71 -12.59 1.35
C HIS A 70 1.67 -13.42 2.21
N LEU A 71 1.92 -13.01 3.45
CA LEU A 71 2.79 -13.75 4.37
C LEU A 71 2.28 -15.17 4.62
N ASN A 72 0.96 -15.33 4.71
CA ASN A 72 0.35 -16.66 4.90
C ASN A 72 0.48 -17.55 3.66
N LYS A 73 0.63 -16.98 2.49
CA LYS A 73 0.76 -17.72 1.22
C LYS A 73 2.19 -18.03 0.83
N LEU A 74 3.18 -17.38 1.44
CA LEU A 74 4.57 -17.57 1.10
C LEU A 74 5.12 -18.90 1.63
N SER A 75 6.05 -19.48 0.87
CA SER A 75 6.79 -20.65 1.31
C SER A 75 7.67 -20.29 2.52
N PRO A 76 7.67 -21.12 3.59
CA PRO A 76 8.55 -20.89 4.73
C PRO A 76 10.05 -20.87 4.38
N SER A 77 10.41 -21.45 3.24
CA SER A 77 11.81 -21.43 2.76
C SER A 77 12.26 -20.10 2.20
N ASP A 78 11.34 -19.19 1.88
CA ASP A 78 11.67 -17.85 1.35
C ASP A 78 11.78 -16.83 2.49
N ALA A 79 12.73 -17.07 3.39
CA ALA A 79 12.92 -16.26 4.59
C ALA A 79 13.23 -14.79 4.28
N LYS A 80 13.94 -14.51 3.19
CA LYS A 80 14.32 -13.15 2.81
C LYS A 80 13.10 -12.33 2.39
N THR A 81 12.21 -12.88 1.58
CA THR A 81 10.96 -12.22 1.18
C THR A 81 10.03 -12.03 2.38
N ILE A 82 9.93 -13.03 3.25
CA ILE A 82 9.14 -12.95 4.48
C ILE A 82 9.63 -11.82 5.37
N ALA A 83 10.94 -11.69 5.58
CA ALA A 83 11.52 -10.63 6.40
C ALA A 83 11.22 -9.24 5.83
N ILE A 84 11.30 -9.07 4.51
CA ILE A 84 10.97 -7.80 3.84
C ILE A 84 9.50 -7.44 4.05
N LEU A 85 8.59 -8.38 3.85
CA LEU A 85 7.15 -8.15 4.00
C LEU A 85 6.75 -7.90 5.45
N GLU A 86 7.36 -8.57 6.42
CA GLU A 86 7.12 -8.31 7.83
C GLU A 86 7.55 -6.90 8.24
N GLN A 87 8.70 -6.45 7.75
CA GLN A 87 9.15 -5.09 8.01
C GLN A 87 8.22 -4.06 7.37
N MET A 88 7.76 -4.30 6.14
CA MET A 88 6.79 -3.45 5.46
C MET A 88 5.48 -3.36 6.26
N LYS A 89 5.00 -4.50 6.77
CA LYS A 89 3.78 -4.56 7.58
C LYS A 89 3.89 -3.69 8.83
N LEU A 90 5.03 -3.74 9.53
CA LEU A 90 5.27 -2.89 10.70
C LEU A 90 5.30 -1.41 10.32
N ASP A 91 6.00 -1.07 9.25
CA ASP A 91 6.11 0.32 8.78
C ASP A 91 4.74 0.88 8.40
N GLU A 92 3.92 0.10 7.69
CA GLU A 92 2.59 0.54 7.27
C GLU A 92 1.62 0.65 8.45
N ALA A 93 1.71 -0.24 9.44
CA ALA A 93 0.91 -0.13 10.66
C ALA A 93 1.25 1.14 11.42
N ASN A 94 2.53 1.50 11.52
CA ASN A 94 2.97 2.75 12.15
C ASN A 94 2.47 3.98 11.38
N HIS A 95 2.49 3.95 10.05
CA HIS A 95 1.96 5.04 9.22
C HIS A 95 0.47 5.25 9.43
N SER A 96 -0.29 4.16 9.56
CA SER A 96 -1.72 4.21 9.85
C SER A 96 -2.00 4.89 11.19
N GLU A 97 -1.25 4.53 12.23
CA GLU A 97 -1.36 5.17 13.55
C GLU A 97 -0.97 6.65 13.51
N GLU A 98 0.11 6.99 12.79
CA GLU A 98 0.53 8.38 12.63
C GLU A 98 -0.55 9.22 11.95
N ALA A 99 -1.24 8.68 10.95
CA ALA A 99 -2.33 9.38 10.28
C ALA A 99 -3.49 9.65 11.24
N LEU A 100 -3.87 8.68 12.07
CA LEU A 100 -4.91 8.88 13.10
C LEU A 100 -4.50 9.92 14.12
N SER A 101 -3.27 9.87 14.61
CA SER A 101 -2.73 10.82 15.58
C SER A 101 -2.67 12.25 15.02
N SER A 102 -2.53 12.38 13.70
CA SER A 102 -2.51 13.68 13.02
C SER A 102 -3.90 14.24 12.73
N GLY A 103 -4.96 13.57 13.18
CA GLY A 103 -6.33 14.05 13.04
C GLY A 103 -7.08 13.49 11.84
N ALA A 104 -6.69 12.32 11.34
CA ALA A 104 -7.40 11.66 10.25
C ALA A 104 -8.85 11.41 10.61
N GLU A 105 -9.75 11.68 9.69
CA GLU A 105 -11.15 11.36 9.82
C GLU A 105 -11.40 9.94 9.32
N ILE A 106 -12.20 9.17 10.06
CA ILE A 106 -12.55 7.82 9.63
C ILE A 106 -13.51 7.91 8.44
N LEU A 107 -13.14 7.27 7.33
CA LEU A 107 -13.95 7.29 6.14
C LEU A 107 -15.25 6.50 6.31
N PRO A 108 -16.34 6.90 5.63
CA PRO A 108 -17.58 6.11 5.62
C PRO A 108 -17.35 4.70 5.09
N ASP A 109 -18.14 3.75 5.58
CA ASP A 109 -18.02 2.34 5.19
C ASP A 109 -18.19 2.12 3.68
N GLY A 110 -19.03 2.89 3.03
CA GLY A 110 -19.21 2.82 1.57
C GLY A 110 -17.93 3.15 0.81
N ILE A 111 -17.18 4.16 1.26
CA ILE A 111 -15.89 4.53 0.66
C ILE A 111 -14.84 3.46 0.94
N LYS A 112 -14.79 2.93 2.16
CA LYS A 112 -13.89 1.84 2.52
C LYS A 112 -14.13 0.59 1.68
N SER A 113 -15.39 0.24 1.47
CA SER A 113 -15.78 -0.90 0.63
C SER A 113 -15.36 -0.69 -0.83
N LEU A 114 -15.55 0.53 -1.35
CA LEU A 114 -15.13 0.87 -2.70
C LEU A 114 -13.61 0.74 -2.86
N MET A 115 -12.85 1.27 -1.91
CA MET A 115 -11.38 1.17 -1.89
C MET A 115 -10.94 -0.30 -1.85
N SER A 116 -11.59 -1.12 -1.04
CA SER A 116 -11.29 -2.55 -0.93
C SER A 116 -11.54 -3.28 -2.25
N VAL A 117 -12.64 -3.00 -2.93
CA VAL A 117 -12.98 -3.60 -4.23
C VAL A 117 -11.96 -3.20 -5.28
N ILE A 118 -11.61 -1.92 -5.36
CA ILE A 118 -10.61 -1.41 -6.29
C ILE A 118 -9.25 -2.07 -6.04
N ALA A 119 -8.85 -2.19 -4.77
CA ALA A 119 -7.59 -2.83 -4.40
C ALA A 119 -7.56 -4.30 -4.82
N LYS A 120 -8.65 -5.03 -4.62
CA LYS A 120 -8.77 -6.43 -5.05
C LYS A 120 -8.67 -6.57 -6.56
N VAL A 121 -9.31 -5.70 -7.32
CA VAL A 121 -9.22 -5.69 -8.79
C VAL A 121 -7.79 -5.42 -9.24
N MET A 122 -7.13 -4.42 -8.66
CA MET A 122 -5.75 -4.09 -8.99
C MET A 122 -4.80 -5.26 -8.71
N THR A 123 -4.87 -5.86 -7.54
CA THR A 123 -3.97 -6.94 -7.14
C THR A 123 -4.20 -8.19 -7.97
N LYS A 124 -5.44 -8.57 -8.21
CA LYS A 124 -5.78 -9.72 -9.02
C LYS A 124 -5.32 -9.56 -10.48
N THR A 125 -5.57 -8.39 -11.06
CA THR A 125 -5.17 -8.09 -12.44
C THR A 125 -3.66 -8.06 -12.57
N SER A 126 -2.96 -7.43 -11.64
CA SER A 126 -1.49 -7.36 -11.62
C SER A 126 -0.84 -8.72 -11.44
N TYR A 127 -1.49 -9.65 -10.75
CA TYR A 127 -0.96 -11.00 -10.57
C TYR A 127 -0.88 -11.75 -11.90
N TYR A 128 -1.83 -11.54 -12.82
CA TYR A 128 -1.90 -12.23 -14.10
C TYR A 128 -1.20 -11.48 -15.24
N ILE A 129 -0.96 -10.21 -15.11
CA ILE A 129 -0.31 -9.35 -16.11
C ILE A 129 0.95 -8.73 -15.55
#